data_ee88d8c2594b612f4d2011092aff7cac
#
_entry.id   ee88d8c2594b612f4d2011092aff7cac
#
_cell.length_a   1.000
_cell.length_b   1.000
_cell.length_c   1.000
_cell.angle_alpha   90.00
_cell.angle_beta   90.00
_cell.angle_gamma   90.00
#
_symmetry.space_group_name_H-M   'P 1'
#
loop_
_entity.id
_entity.type
_entity.pdbx_description
1 polymer ?
#
loop_
_entity_poly.entity_id
_entity_poly.type
_entity_poly.pdbx_seq_one_letter_code
_entity_poly.pdbx_strand_id
1 'polypeptide(L)'
;MIKLVLTDMDDTLIPAGHDGASDYAIEGIHAMQAAGLHFGPVSGRQPSAMGWMFRNCAECFSTGAFCNGQVMFVDGEVVASRAIDNDALMRLADYLEQETDDTFLKVYSLGDDFWGNDAYCVTSNPERVRRAMESGGNAWLKGEEAPCRPVVDGAPVFKANIWSARSREELAELRERVAVEVPELSLVFPNNRVRLFDILPAGWDKGCAALELARALGLTPDEVAVFGDSDNDLPMIDAVPNSVAVANANEAVTAAARWHIGAAADDAVAGALHQIAACAATGEMPPFMRQMDVTGFDVTNV
;
A
#
# COMPACT_ATOMS: atom_id res chain seq x y z
N MET A 1 21.60 -6.12 -10.82
CA MET A 1 21.72 -6.34 -9.35
C MET A 1 20.67 -5.47 -8.66
N ILE A 2 19.94 -6.04 -7.69
CA ILE A 2 18.94 -5.29 -6.93
C ILE A 2 19.62 -4.23 -6.07
N LYS A 3 19.12 -3.01 -6.10
CA LYS A 3 19.58 -1.86 -5.32
C LYS A 3 18.49 -1.26 -4.44
N LEU A 4 17.23 -1.47 -4.80
CA LEU A 4 16.06 -1.02 -4.06
C LEU A 4 15.10 -2.18 -3.88
N VAL A 5 14.63 -2.40 -2.66
CA VAL A 5 13.51 -3.27 -2.37
C VAL A 5 12.33 -2.44 -1.92
N LEU A 6 11.20 -2.65 -2.54
CA LEU A 6 9.91 -2.07 -2.17
C LEU A 6 8.94 -3.20 -1.80
N THR A 7 8.23 -3.07 -0.69
CA THR A 7 7.31 -4.12 -0.24
C THR A 7 5.98 -3.52 0.22
N ASP A 8 4.89 -4.21 -0.12
CA ASP A 8 3.66 -3.99 0.64
C ASP A 8 3.85 -4.46 2.08
N MET A 9 2.96 -4.01 2.96
CA MET A 9 3.09 -4.22 4.39
C MET A 9 2.15 -5.32 4.90
N ASP A 10 0.84 -5.11 4.76
CA ASP A 10 -0.20 -5.97 5.34
C ASP A 10 -0.32 -7.28 4.54
N ASP A 11 -0.10 -8.42 5.17
CA ASP A 11 -0.09 -9.76 4.56
C ASP A 11 1.05 -10.01 3.54
N THR A 12 1.99 -9.07 3.43
CA THR A 12 3.23 -9.23 2.67
C THR A 12 4.45 -9.25 3.59
N LEU A 13 4.87 -8.11 4.16
CA LEU A 13 5.96 -8.05 5.15
C LEU A 13 5.48 -8.43 6.55
N ILE A 14 4.26 -8.02 6.92
CA ILE A 14 3.66 -8.24 8.22
C ILE A 14 2.50 -9.21 8.07
N PRO A 15 2.58 -10.42 8.66
CA PRO A 15 1.50 -11.38 8.59
C PRO A 15 0.21 -10.87 9.26
N ALA A 16 -0.93 -11.33 8.79
CA ALA A 16 -2.21 -11.01 9.39
C ALA A 16 -2.25 -11.32 10.89
N GLY A 17 -2.77 -10.35 11.66
CA GLY A 17 -2.93 -10.48 13.11
C GLY A 17 -1.65 -10.21 13.90
N HIS A 18 -0.59 -9.77 13.26
CA HIS A 18 0.64 -9.32 13.92
C HIS A 18 0.65 -7.79 14.05
N ASP A 19 1.22 -7.29 15.14
CA ASP A 19 1.25 -5.86 15.46
C ASP A 19 2.38 -5.09 14.76
N GLY A 20 3.23 -5.75 13.98
CA GLY A 20 4.34 -5.10 13.26
C GLY A 20 5.32 -6.10 12.67
N ALA A 21 6.33 -5.56 12.00
CA ALA A 21 7.40 -6.34 11.42
C ALA A 21 8.16 -7.15 12.47
N SER A 22 8.60 -8.35 12.11
CA SER A 22 9.40 -9.20 12.98
C SER A 22 10.79 -8.61 13.22
N ASP A 23 11.47 -9.02 14.29
CA ASP A 23 12.87 -8.64 14.51
C ASP A 23 13.74 -9.09 13.34
N TYR A 24 13.46 -10.26 12.77
CA TYR A 24 14.15 -10.79 11.60
C TYR A 24 13.97 -9.92 10.34
N ALA A 25 12.78 -9.36 10.15
CA ALA A 25 12.54 -8.40 9.05
C ALA A 25 13.32 -7.09 9.25
N ILE A 26 13.33 -6.53 10.47
CA ILE A 26 14.10 -5.33 10.82
C ILE A 26 15.61 -5.57 10.63
N GLU A 27 16.12 -6.70 11.09
CA GLU A 27 17.52 -7.10 10.88
C GLU A 27 17.86 -7.23 9.39
N GLY A 28 16.96 -7.80 8.58
CA GLY A 28 17.13 -7.90 7.13
C GLY A 28 17.17 -6.54 6.44
N ILE A 29 16.33 -5.60 6.86
CA ILE A 29 16.37 -4.20 6.36
C ILE A 29 17.71 -3.54 6.70
N HIS A 30 18.16 -3.65 7.95
CA HIS A 30 19.46 -3.10 8.36
C HIS A 30 20.62 -3.75 7.62
N ALA A 31 20.57 -5.06 7.35
CA ALA A 31 21.60 -5.74 6.56
C ALA A 31 21.65 -5.21 5.12
N MET A 32 20.50 -4.93 4.50
CA MET A 32 20.44 -4.28 3.19
C MET A 32 21.06 -2.89 3.22
N GLN A 33 20.67 -2.05 4.17
CA GLN A 33 21.19 -0.69 4.33
C GLN A 33 22.71 -0.68 4.57
N ALA A 34 23.21 -1.60 5.41
CA ALA A 34 24.64 -1.78 5.65
C ALA A 34 25.40 -2.23 4.39
N ALA A 35 24.73 -2.91 3.47
CA ALA A 35 25.26 -3.28 2.16
C ALA A 35 25.15 -2.16 1.10
N GLY A 36 24.65 -0.98 1.47
CA GLY A 36 24.45 0.17 0.57
C GLY A 36 23.23 0.03 -0.34
N LEU A 37 22.26 -0.79 0.04
CA LEU A 37 21.01 -0.96 -0.68
C LEU A 37 19.87 -0.17 -0.01
N HIS A 38 18.86 0.20 -0.79
CA HIS A 38 17.68 0.90 -0.30
C HIS A 38 16.53 -0.08 -0.01
N PHE A 39 15.78 0.24 1.01
CA PHE A 39 14.54 -0.44 1.36
C PHE A 39 13.43 0.58 1.60
N GLY A 40 12.20 0.26 1.22
CA GLY A 40 11.04 1.09 1.52
C GLY A 40 9.70 0.34 1.46
N PRO A 41 8.76 0.66 2.37
CA PRO A 41 7.37 0.23 2.25
C PRO A 41 6.66 0.96 1.11
N VAL A 42 5.75 0.27 0.42
CA VAL A 42 4.76 0.84 -0.51
C VAL A 42 3.38 0.45 -0.01
N SER A 43 2.74 1.34 0.73
CA SER A 43 1.55 1.00 1.51
C SER A 43 0.38 1.95 1.25
N GLY A 44 -0.84 1.41 1.34
CA GLY A 44 -2.05 2.23 1.44
C GLY A 44 -2.15 3.02 2.76
N ARG A 45 -1.36 2.67 3.77
CA ARG A 45 -1.34 3.34 5.06
C ARG A 45 -0.64 4.71 5.00
N GLN A 46 -0.97 5.56 5.97
CA GLN A 46 -0.34 6.87 6.17
C GLN A 46 1.07 6.71 6.75
N PRO A 47 1.97 7.70 6.58
CA PRO A 47 3.29 7.71 7.21
C PRO A 47 3.25 7.48 8.72
N SER A 48 2.27 8.09 9.43
CA SER A 48 2.10 7.95 10.88
C SER A 48 1.88 6.50 11.36
N ALA A 49 1.42 5.60 10.49
CA ALA A 49 1.27 4.19 10.83
C ALA A 49 2.62 3.44 10.88
N MET A 50 3.65 3.93 10.21
CA MET A 50 4.93 3.25 10.10
C MET A 50 5.65 3.12 11.45
N GLY A 51 5.47 4.07 12.34
CA GLY A 51 6.09 4.04 13.66
C GLY A 51 5.78 2.73 14.40
N TRP A 52 4.50 2.38 14.55
CA TRP A 52 4.14 1.14 15.23
C TRP A 52 4.42 -0.11 14.37
N MET A 53 4.27 -0.02 13.04
CA MET A 53 4.52 -1.15 12.14
C MET A 53 5.99 -1.59 12.13
N PHE A 54 6.92 -0.65 12.28
CA PHE A 54 8.36 -0.93 12.36
C PHE A 54 8.93 -0.75 13.77
N ARG A 55 8.09 -0.83 14.83
CA ARG A 55 8.52 -0.73 16.25
C ARG A 55 9.36 0.52 16.53
N ASN A 56 8.99 1.63 15.90
CA ASN A 56 9.66 2.94 15.96
C ASN A 56 11.11 2.94 15.40
N CYS A 57 11.47 1.97 14.55
CA CYS A 57 12.73 1.99 13.81
C CYS A 57 12.57 2.88 12.57
N ALA A 58 12.90 4.17 12.71
CA ALA A 58 12.68 5.18 11.66
C ALA A 58 13.47 4.88 10.37
N GLU A 59 14.64 4.27 10.49
CA GLU A 59 15.48 3.89 9.36
C GLU A 59 14.77 2.89 8.41
N CYS A 60 13.84 2.08 8.94
CA CYS A 60 13.10 1.10 8.15
C CYS A 60 12.04 1.71 7.24
N PHE A 61 11.68 2.99 7.42
CA PHE A 61 10.65 3.67 6.63
C PHE A 61 11.02 5.11 6.26
N SER A 62 12.29 5.50 6.39
CA SER A 62 12.78 6.80 5.92
C SER A 62 12.69 6.96 4.40
N THR A 63 12.74 5.86 3.66
CA THR A 63 12.40 5.80 2.23
C THR A 63 11.15 4.97 2.07
N GLY A 64 10.20 5.39 1.20
CA GLY A 64 8.97 4.65 0.96
C GLY A 64 7.87 5.47 0.30
N ALA A 65 6.78 4.81 -0.03
CA ALA A 65 5.58 5.39 -0.63
C ALA A 65 4.35 5.05 0.21
N PHE A 66 3.64 6.08 0.65
CA PHE A 66 2.53 5.98 1.58
C PHE A 66 1.26 6.48 0.94
N CYS A 67 0.09 6.10 1.48
CA CYS A 67 -1.21 6.40 0.88
C CYS A 67 -1.28 5.93 -0.59
N ASN A 68 -0.81 4.70 -0.87
CA ASN A 68 -0.68 4.13 -2.22
C ASN A 68 0.20 5.00 -3.15
N GLY A 69 1.25 5.62 -2.60
CA GLY A 69 2.19 6.43 -3.35
C GLY A 69 1.81 7.92 -3.47
N GLN A 70 0.76 8.36 -2.79
CA GLN A 70 0.39 9.78 -2.80
C GLN A 70 1.34 10.67 -1.99
N VAL A 71 2.15 10.07 -1.10
CA VAL A 71 3.24 10.74 -0.38
C VAL A 71 4.47 9.84 -0.43
N MET A 72 5.60 10.37 -0.90
CA MET A 72 6.84 9.62 -1.06
C MET A 72 8.01 10.30 -0.36
N PHE A 73 8.77 9.49 0.37
CA PHE A 73 9.97 9.92 1.06
C PHE A 73 11.21 9.20 0.52
N VAL A 74 12.34 9.90 0.53
CA VAL A 74 13.68 9.33 0.39
C VAL A 74 14.55 9.92 1.51
N ASP A 75 15.14 9.05 2.32
CA ASP A 75 15.98 9.43 3.46
C ASP A 75 15.30 10.42 4.44
N GLY A 76 14.00 10.29 4.62
CA GLY A 76 13.19 11.12 5.50
C GLY A 76 12.69 12.42 4.88
N GLU A 77 13.12 12.76 3.67
CA GLU A 77 12.69 13.97 2.96
C GLU A 77 11.57 13.64 1.96
N VAL A 78 10.57 14.51 1.87
CA VAL A 78 9.48 14.38 0.88
C VAL A 78 10.02 14.67 -0.51
N VAL A 79 10.04 13.66 -1.37
CA VAL A 79 10.53 13.80 -2.76
C VAL A 79 9.40 14.01 -3.76
N ALA A 80 8.20 13.55 -3.44
CA ALA A 80 7.00 13.80 -4.24
C ALA A 80 5.74 13.66 -3.38
N SER A 81 4.69 14.40 -3.77
CA SER A 81 3.36 14.24 -3.22
C SER A 81 2.31 14.46 -4.31
N ARG A 82 1.17 13.77 -4.20
CA ARG A 82 0.07 13.87 -5.15
C ARG A 82 -1.26 13.92 -4.42
N ALA A 83 -1.84 15.10 -4.35
CA ALA A 83 -3.13 15.30 -3.71
C ALA A 83 -4.28 14.75 -4.57
N ILE A 84 -5.35 14.34 -3.90
CA ILE A 84 -6.64 14.05 -4.52
C ILE A 84 -7.33 15.39 -4.80
N ASP A 85 -8.08 15.47 -5.88
CA ASP A 85 -8.87 16.64 -6.20
C ASP A 85 -10.03 16.81 -5.20
N ASN A 86 -10.04 17.94 -4.47
CA ASN A 86 -11.05 18.19 -3.43
C ASN A 86 -12.46 18.37 -4.03
N ASP A 87 -12.58 18.94 -5.23
CA ASP A 87 -13.88 19.08 -5.91
C ASP A 87 -14.41 17.71 -6.36
N ALA A 88 -13.52 16.81 -6.79
CA ALA A 88 -13.88 15.42 -7.09
C ALA A 88 -14.32 14.67 -5.82
N LEU A 89 -13.64 14.86 -4.68
CA LEU A 89 -14.07 14.29 -3.40
C LEU A 89 -15.44 14.81 -2.96
N MET A 90 -15.75 16.09 -3.19
CA MET A 90 -17.07 16.64 -2.90
C MET A 90 -18.15 16.04 -3.78
N ARG A 91 -17.92 15.93 -5.10
CA ARG A 91 -18.86 15.24 -6.00
C ARG A 91 -19.10 13.78 -5.58
N LEU A 92 -18.02 13.09 -5.17
CA LEU A 92 -18.14 11.74 -4.64
C LEU A 92 -18.99 11.69 -3.37
N ALA A 93 -18.78 12.60 -2.40
CA ALA A 93 -19.57 12.67 -1.18
C ALA A 93 -21.06 12.89 -1.48
N ASP A 94 -21.38 13.84 -2.36
CA ASP A 94 -22.74 14.13 -2.79
C ASP A 94 -23.39 12.91 -3.49
N TYR A 95 -22.64 12.23 -4.37
CA TYR A 95 -23.09 11.01 -5.04
C TYR A 95 -23.39 9.90 -4.03
N LEU A 96 -22.49 9.66 -3.07
CA LEU A 96 -22.71 8.64 -2.03
C LEU A 96 -23.92 8.98 -1.14
N GLU A 97 -24.17 10.26 -0.84
CA GLU A 97 -25.34 10.68 -0.08
C GLU A 97 -26.66 10.45 -0.82
N GLN A 98 -26.67 10.54 -2.14
CA GLN A 98 -27.85 10.33 -2.98
C GLN A 98 -28.13 8.84 -3.22
N GLU A 99 -27.11 8.04 -3.45
CA GLU A 99 -27.22 6.66 -3.93
C GLU A 99 -27.19 5.60 -2.83
N THR A 100 -26.79 5.98 -1.60
CA THR A 100 -26.58 5.01 -0.52
C THR A 100 -27.01 5.57 0.83
N ASP A 101 -27.42 4.70 1.76
CA ASP A 101 -27.71 5.05 3.16
C ASP A 101 -26.65 4.58 4.16
N ASP A 102 -25.69 3.77 3.68
CA ASP A 102 -24.78 2.96 4.49
C ASP A 102 -23.31 3.11 4.06
N THR A 103 -23.04 4.11 3.22
CA THR A 103 -21.70 4.35 2.66
C THR A 103 -21.37 5.83 2.77
N PHE A 104 -20.14 6.15 3.18
CA PHE A 104 -19.70 7.53 3.37
C PHE A 104 -18.22 7.72 3.04
N LEU A 105 -17.86 8.96 2.74
CA LEU A 105 -16.50 9.40 2.52
C LEU A 105 -15.84 9.75 3.85
N LYS A 106 -14.64 9.22 4.09
CA LYS A 106 -13.74 9.61 5.20
C LYS A 106 -12.47 10.20 4.62
N VAL A 107 -12.10 11.40 5.08
CA VAL A 107 -10.91 12.13 4.66
C VAL A 107 -9.94 12.20 5.84
N TYR A 108 -8.65 12.12 5.53
CA TYR A 108 -7.57 12.20 6.52
C TYR A 108 -6.73 13.45 6.29
N SER A 109 -6.46 14.17 7.38
CA SER A 109 -5.57 15.32 7.40
C SER A 109 -4.19 14.85 7.87
N LEU A 110 -3.22 14.91 6.96
CA LEU A 110 -1.84 14.51 7.27
C LEU A 110 -1.00 15.65 7.86
N GLY A 111 -1.53 16.90 7.88
CA GLY A 111 -0.75 18.08 8.26
C GLY A 111 0.33 18.44 7.21
N ASP A 112 1.08 19.50 7.50
CA ASP A 112 2.09 20.02 6.57
C ASP A 112 3.33 19.11 6.47
N ASP A 113 3.59 18.32 7.51
CA ASP A 113 4.71 17.38 7.60
C ASP A 113 4.36 15.94 7.17
N PHE A 114 3.11 15.70 6.77
CA PHE A 114 2.53 14.40 6.38
C PHE A 114 2.44 13.34 7.49
N TRP A 115 2.72 13.68 8.75
CA TRP A 115 2.69 12.73 9.87
C TRP A 115 1.39 12.80 10.69
N GLY A 116 0.47 13.69 10.34
CA GLY A 116 -0.83 13.79 10.98
C GLY A 116 -1.69 12.56 10.76
N ASN A 117 -2.68 12.37 11.62
CA ASN A 117 -3.62 11.25 11.58
C ASN A 117 -5.06 11.67 11.94
N ASP A 118 -5.36 12.95 11.85
CA ASP A 118 -6.73 13.42 12.04
C ASP A 118 -7.61 12.98 10.87
N ALA A 119 -8.87 12.66 11.18
CA ALA A 119 -9.80 12.22 10.15
C ALA A 119 -11.22 12.73 10.45
N TYR A 120 -12.00 12.90 9.39
CA TYR A 120 -13.41 13.27 9.47
C TYR A 120 -14.22 12.63 8.35
N CYS A 121 -15.51 12.44 8.60
CA CYS A 121 -16.45 12.00 7.58
C CYS A 121 -17.05 13.21 6.86
N VAL A 122 -17.12 13.15 5.54
CA VAL A 122 -17.73 14.21 4.73
C VAL A 122 -19.22 13.91 4.57
N THR A 123 -20.05 14.61 5.30
CA THR A 123 -21.50 14.48 5.24
C THR A 123 -22.20 15.63 5.94
N SER A 124 -23.36 16.00 5.45
CA SER A 124 -24.32 16.90 6.10
C SER A 124 -25.21 16.19 7.12
N ASN A 125 -25.22 14.85 7.13
CA ASN A 125 -26.05 13.99 7.96
C ASN A 125 -25.23 13.01 8.82
N PRO A 126 -24.74 13.42 10.02
CA PRO A 126 -23.94 12.55 10.89
C PRO A 126 -24.64 11.26 11.31
N GLU A 127 -25.98 11.26 11.36
CA GLU A 127 -26.78 10.09 11.71
C GLU A 127 -26.57 8.92 10.72
N ARG A 128 -26.30 9.25 9.46
CA ARG A 128 -25.99 8.28 8.40
C ARG A 128 -24.69 7.54 8.72
N VAL A 129 -23.65 8.25 9.10
CA VAL A 129 -22.36 7.68 9.50
C VAL A 129 -22.54 6.76 10.70
N ARG A 130 -23.28 7.23 11.73
CA ARG A 130 -23.57 6.42 12.91
C ARG A 130 -24.26 5.10 12.57
N ARG A 131 -25.31 5.13 11.72
CA ARG A 131 -26.01 3.90 11.28
C ARG A 131 -25.11 2.96 10.50
N ALA A 132 -24.29 3.49 9.58
CA ALA A 132 -23.35 2.67 8.81
C ALA A 132 -22.32 2.00 9.72
N MET A 133 -21.83 2.71 10.74
CA MET A 133 -20.92 2.16 11.75
C MET A 133 -21.58 1.06 12.60
N GLU A 134 -22.83 1.25 13.01
CA GLU A 134 -23.56 0.28 13.82
C GLU A 134 -23.95 -1.01 13.04
N SER A 135 -24.30 -0.87 11.78
CA SER A 135 -24.72 -1.98 10.90
C SER A 135 -23.54 -2.70 10.25
N GLY A 136 -22.41 -2.03 10.12
CA GLY A 136 -21.26 -2.56 9.41
C GLY A 136 -20.49 -3.61 10.18
N GLY A 137 -20.21 -4.74 9.55
CA GLY A 137 -19.37 -5.81 10.07
C GLY A 137 -17.88 -5.45 10.27
N ASN A 138 -17.50 -4.19 10.16
CA ASN A 138 -16.15 -3.70 10.42
C ASN A 138 -15.97 -3.44 11.92
N ALA A 139 -15.39 -4.40 12.62
CA ALA A 139 -15.08 -4.31 14.05
C ALA A 139 -14.20 -3.08 14.42
N TRP A 140 -13.50 -2.53 13.45
CA TRP A 140 -12.64 -1.35 13.54
C TRP A 140 -13.39 -0.05 13.84
N LEU A 141 -14.70 0.02 13.53
CA LEU A 141 -15.50 1.23 13.69
C LEU A 141 -16.28 1.26 15.01
N LYS A 142 -16.28 0.18 15.79
CA LYS A 142 -17.04 0.12 17.03
C LYS A 142 -16.41 1.03 18.09
N GLY A 143 -17.03 2.18 18.33
CA GLY A 143 -16.69 3.10 19.41
C GLY A 143 -15.87 4.32 18.99
N GLU A 144 -15.53 4.49 17.70
CA GLU A 144 -14.95 5.74 17.23
C GLU A 144 -16.05 6.81 16.99
N GLU A 145 -15.97 7.92 17.67
CA GLU A 145 -16.69 9.14 17.27
C GLU A 145 -15.93 9.71 16.06
N ALA A 146 -16.49 9.57 14.86
CA ALA A 146 -15.92 10.22 13.69
C ALA A 146 -16.48 11.66 13.58
N PRO A 147 -15.65 12.69 13.67
CA PRO A 147 -16.07 14.06 13.37
C PRO A 147 -16.71 14.11 11.99
N CYS A 148 -17.83 14.83 11.85
CA CYS A 148 -18.50 14.99 10.57
C CYS A 148 -18.39 16.45 10.13
N ARG A 149 -18.12 16.67 8.85
CA ARG A 149 -18.07 18.00 8.22
C ARG A 149 -18.86 17.95 6.91
N PRO A 150 -19.60 19.00 6.55
CA PRO A 150 -20.38 19.01 5.32
C PRO A 150 -19.53 19.18 4.06
N VAL A 151 -18.26 19.55 4.20
CA VAL A 151 -17.35 19.84 3.09
C VAL A 151 -15.96 19.26 3.37
N VAL A 152 -15.22 19.00 2.29
CA VAL A 152 -13.77 18.77 2.36
C VAL A 152 -13.10 20.11 2.65
N ASP A 153 -12.20 20.14 3.62
CA ASP A 153 -11.41 21.34 3.92
C ASP A 153 -10.58 21.74 2.71
N GLY A 154 -10.22 23.03 2.60
CA GLY A 154 -9.42 23.54 1.48
C GLY A 154 -7.96 23.07 1.47
N ALA A 155 -7.51 22.31 2.48
CA ALA A 155 -6.17 21.72 2.50
C ALA A 155 -6.03 20.56 1.49
N PRO A 156 -4.82 20.31 0.95
CA PRO A 156 -4.58 19.16 0.10
C PRO A 156 -4.87 17.83 0.80
N VAL A 157 -5.62 16.94 0.16
CA VAL A 157 -5.97 15.62 0.68
C VAL A 157 -5.09 14.56 0.01
N PHE A 158 -4.37 13.77 0.81
CA PHE A 158 -3.49 12.68 0.33
C PHE A 158 -4.00 11.29 0.75
N LYS A 159 -5.02 11.23 1.57
CA LYS A 159 -5.65 9.98 1.98
C LYS A 159 -7.14 10.19 2.18
N ALA A 160 -7.93 9.38 1.49
CA ALA A 160 -9.36 9.28 1.69
C ALA A 160 -9.84 7.84 1.49
N ASN A 161 -10.94 7.50 2.13
CA ASN A 161 -11.56 6.18 2.03
C ASN A 161 -13.06 6.30 1.80
N ILE A 162 -13.63 5.32 1.08
CA ILE A 162 -15.06 5.03 1.16
C ILE A 162 -15.25 3.92 2.19
N TRP A 163 -16.03 4.20 3.22
CA TRP A 163 -16.44 3.24 4.23
C TRP A 163 -17.89 2.79 3.97
N SER A 164 -18.16 1.48 4.14
CA SER A 164 -19.47 0.93 3.84
C SER A 164 -19.83 -0.27 4.72
N ALA A 165 -21.13 -0.45 4.95
CA ALA A 165 -21.68 -1.68 5.52
C ALA A 165 -21.88 -2.79 4.46
N ARG A 166 -21.77 -2.48 3.18
CA ARG A 166 -22.03 -3.35 2.04
C ARG A 166 -21.03 -4.49 1.90
N SER A 167 -21.42 -5.52 1.17
CA SER A 167 -20.52 -6.61 0.76
C SER A 167 -19.47 -6.11 -0.25
N ARG A 168 -18.43 -6.90 -0.48
CA ARG A 168 -17.41 -6.57 -1.49
C ARG A 168 -17.96 -6.56 -2.91
N GLU A 169 -18.95 -7.43 -3.19
CA GLU A 169 -19.63 -7.52 -4.49
C GLU A 169 -20.42 -6.23 -4.76
N GLU A 170 -21.23 -5.78 -3.79
CA GLU A 170 -21.97 -4.51 -3.88
C GLU A 170 -21.03 -3.30 -3.98
N LEU A 171 -19.88 -3.36 -3.29
CA LEU A 171 -18.85 -2.33 -3.42
C LEU A 171 -18.19 -2.35 -4.80
N ALA A 172 -17.95 -3.52 -5.39
CA ALA A 172 -17.41 -3.59 -6.75
C ALA A 172 -18.38 -2.96 -7.77
N GLU A 173 -19.72 -3.18 -7.63
CA GLU A 173 -20.72 -2.51 -8.45
C GLU A 173 -20.75 -0.99 -8.20
N LEU A 174 -20.57 -0.54 -6.95
CA LEU A 174 -20.46 0.88 -6.62
C LEU A 174 -19.23 1.51 -7.30
N ARG A 175 -18.09 0.83 -7.29
CA ARG A 175 -16.86 1.30 -7.96
C ARG A 175 -17.07 1.58 -9.45
N GLU A 176 -17.77 0.67 -10.16
CA GLU A 176 -18.05 0.86 -11.59
C GLU A 176 -18.93 2.10 -11.83
N ARG A 177 -19.91 2.36 -10.96
CA ARG A 177 -20.74 3.56 -11.05
C ARG A 177 -19.97 4.83 -10.73
N VAL A 178 -19.15 4.82 -9.67
CA VAL A 178 -18.29 5.96 -9.30
C VAL A 178 -17.29 6.30 -10.41
N ALA A 179 -16.74 5.30 -11.10
CA ALA A 179 -15.83 5.53 -12.22
C ALA A 179 -16.48 6.30 -13.39
N VAL A 180 -17.81 6.23 -13.53
CA VAL A 180 -18.55 7.03 -14.52
C VAL A 180 -18.87 8.42 -14.00
N GLU A 181 -19.28 8.55 -12.73
CA GLU A 181 -19.74 9.82 -12.14
C GLU A 181 -18.58 10.74 -11.72
N VAL A 182 -17.47 10.16 -11.27
CA VAL A 182 -16.27 10.90 -10.82
C VAL A 182 -15.00 10.26 -11.42
N PRO A 183 -14.81 10.38 -12.73
CA PRO A 183 -13.71 9.72 -13.46
C PRO A 183 -12.31 10.20 -13.07
N GLU A 184 -12.20 11.29 -12.32
CA GLU A 184 -10.93 11.81 -11.78
C GLU A 184 -10.40 10.95 -10.61
N LEU A 185 -11.22 10.04 -10.08
CA LEU A 185 -10.88 9.19 -8.95
C LEU A 185 -10.79 7.72 -9.34
N SER A 186 -9.87 7.02 -8.72
CA SER A 186 -9.78 5.55 -8.74
C SER A 186 -10.07 4.99 -7.37
N LEU A 187 -10.89 3.93 -7.30
CA LEU A 187 -11.22 3.23 -6.07
C LEU A 187 -10.54 1.87 -6.05
N VAL A 188 -9.69 1.63 -5.04
CA VAL A 188 -8.97 0.37 -4.90
C VAL A 188 -9.26 -0.29 -3.55
N PHE A 189 -9.44 -1.60 -3.55
CA PHE A 189 -9.46 -2.36 -2.30
C PHE A 189 -8.05 -2.44 -1.74
N PRO A 190 -7.80 -2.04 -0.47
CA PRO A 190 -6.46 -2.09 0.10
C PRO A 190 -5.98 -3.52 0.40
N ASN A 191 -6.89 -4.48 0.55
CA ASN A 191 -6.60 -5.91 0.67
C ASN A 191 -7.88 -6.74 0.46
N ASN A 192 -7.77 -8.07 0.56
CA ASN A 192 -8.88 -9.00 0.31
C ASN A 192 -9.90 -9.12 1.47
N ARG A 193 -9.67 -8.48 2.62
CA ARG A 193 -10.45 -8.68 3.85
C ARG A 193 -11.37 -7.53 4.19
N VAL A 194 -11.00 -6.31 3.84
CA VAL A 194 -11.74 -5.12 4.25
C VAL A 194 -12.84 -4.72 3.26
N ARG A 195 -13.88 -4.09 3.78
CA ARG A 195 -15.02 -3.56 3.03
C ARG A 195 -14.93 -2.03 2.96
N LEU A 196 -13.86 -1.55 2.37
CA LEU A 196 -13.65 -0.13 2.11
C LEU A 196 -12.83 0.01 0.83
N PHE A 197 -12.85 1.20 0.27
CA PHE A 197 -11.92 1.59 -0.78
C PHE A 197 -10.94 2.64 -0.28
N ASP A 198 -9.70 2.52 -0.70
CA ASP A 198 -8.79 3.65 -0.80
C ASP A 198 -9.16 4.46 -2.05
N ILE A 199 -9.07 5.78 -1.95
CA ILE A 199 -9.31 6.71 -3.05
C ILE A 199 -7.98 7.26 -3.52
N LEU A 200 -7.75 7.17 -4.83
CA LEU A 200 -6.56 7.68 -5.49
C LEU A 200 -6.96 8.63 -6.63
N PRO A 201 -6.09 9.56 -7.03
CA PRO A 201 -6.21 10.23 -8.33
C PRO A 201 -6.24 9.20 -9.46
N ALA A 202 -7.08 9.39 -10.46
CA ALA A 202 -7.15 8.49 -11.61
C ALA A 202 -5.78 8.39 -12.31
N GLY A 203 -5.40 7.16 -12.67
CA GLY A 203 -4.12 6.87 -13.31
C GLY A 203 -2.92 6.92 -12.36
N TRP A 204 -3.15 6.94 -11.03
CA TRP A 204 -2.12 6.84 -10.02
C TRP A 204 -2.30 5.57 -9.18
N ASP A 205 -1.20 4.87 -8.88
CA ASP A 205 -1.19 3.60 -8.17
C ASP A 205 0.19 3.29 -7.55
N LYS A 206 0.31 2.14 -6.91
CA LYS A 206 1.58 1.66 -6.33
C LYS A 206 2.68 1.43 -7.39
N GLY A 207 2.33 1.10 -8.64
CA GLY A 207 3.29 0.95 -9.73
C GLY A 207 3.92 2.27 -10.12
N CYS A 208 3.09 3.31 -10.29
CA CYS A 208 3.57 4.67 -10.50
C CYS A 208 4.52 5.12 -9.39
N ALA A 209 4.16 4.83 -8.12
CA ALA A 209 4.98 5.16 -6.97
C ALA A 209 6.32 4.42 -6.94
N ALA A 210 6.34 3.12 -7.26
CA ALA A 210 7.56 2.33 -7.31
C ALA A 210 8.54 2.85 -8.37
N LEU A 211 8.04 3.21 -9.55
CA LEU A 211 8.85 3.79 -10.62
C LEU A 211 9.36 5.20 -10.26
N GLU A 212 8.55 6.00 -9.59
CA GLU A 212 8.92 7.35 -9.17
C GLU A 212 10.00 7.32 -8.06
N LEU A 213 9.90 6.41 -7.09
CA LEU A 213 10.95 6.18 -6.09
C LEU A 213 12.25 5.71 -6.72
N ALA A 214 12.19 4.76 -7.67
CA ALA A 214 13.37 4.33 -8.41
C ALA A 214 14.03 5.51 -9.13
N ARG A 215 13.24 6.36 -9.81
CA ARG A 215 13.71 7.57 -10.50
C ARG A 215 14.35 8.56 -9.52
N ALA A 216 13.75 8.80 -8.36
CA ALA A 216 14.27 9.70 -7.34
C ALA A 216 15.63 9.26 -6.80
N LEU A 217 15.87 7.94 -6.74
CA LEU A 217 17.14 7.32 -6.35
C LEU A 217 18.13 7.14 -7.53
N GLY A 218 17.78 7.56 -8.75
CA GLY A 218 18.61 7.40 -9.94
C GLY A 218 18.76 5.94 -10.40
N LEU A 219 17.78 5.08 -10.09
CA LEU A 219 17.77 3.65 -10.40
C LEU A 219 16.86 3.35 -11.60
N THR A 220 17.18 2.26 -12.29
CA THR A 220 16.33 1.68 -13.33
C THR A 220 15.37 0.65 -12.73
N PRO A 221 14.21 0.34 -13.36
CA PRO A 221 13.29 -0.69 -12.88
C PRO A 221 13.93 -2.07 -12.71
N ASP A 222 14.95 -2.43 -13.48
CA ASP A 222 15.69 -3.68 -13.35
C ASP A 222 16.54 -3.78 -12.06
N GLU A 223 16.78 -2.64 -11.40
CA GLU A 223 17.51 -2.55 -10.13
C GLU A 223 16.57 -2.56 -8.91
N VAL A 224 15.25 -2.63 -9.15
CA VAL A 224 14.21 -2.68 -8.12
C VAL A 224 13.64 -4.08 -8.00
N ALA A 225 13.38 -4.53 -6.77
CA ALA A 225 12.54 -5.68 -6.48
C ALA A 225 11.29 -5.22 -5.72
N VAL A 226 10.11 -5.74 -6.09
CA VAL A 226 8.84 -5.42 -5.43
C VAL A 226 8.18 -6.68 -4.88
N PHE A 227 7.55 -6.58 -3.71
CA PHE A 227 6.86 -7.67 -3.04
C PHE A 227 5.40 -7.28 -2.76
N GLY A 228 4.46 -8.19 -3.04
CA GLY A 228 3.03 -7.94 -2.84
C GLY A 228 2.20 -9.21 -2.74
N ASP A 229 0.92 -9.05 -2.33
CA ASP A 229 -0.02 -10.15 -2.15
C ASP A 229 -1.43 -9.90 -2.71
N SER A 230 -1.84 -8.64 -2.94
CA SER A 230 -3.24 -8.32 -3.23
C SER A 230 -3.42 -7.37 -4.43
N ASP A 231 -4.69 -7.09 -4.79
CA ASP A 231 -5.04 -6.40 -6.02
C ASP A 231 -4.41 -5.01 -6.17
N ASN A 232 -4.23 -4.29 -5.06
CA ASN A 232 -3.59 -2.97 -5.09
C ASN A 232 -2.07 -3.03 -5.33
N ASP A 233 -1.46 -4.22 -5.29
CA ASP A 233 -0.05 -4.46 -5.60
C ASP A 233 0.17 -4.80 -7.08
N LEU A 234 -0.87 -5.28 -7.78
CA LEU A 234 -0.76 -5.64 -9.20
C LEU A 234 -0.07 -4.57 -10.05
N PRO A 235 -0.37 -3.27 -9.90
CA PRO A 235 0.33 -2.25 -10.68
C PRO A 235 1.84 -2.22 -10.45
N MET A 236 2.34 -2.44 -9.23
CA MET A 236 3.79 -2.48 -9.00
C MET A 236 4.41 -3.81 -9.44
N ILE A 237 3.66 -4.92 -9.32
CA ILE A 237 4.06 -6.24 -9.82
C ILE A 237 4.24 -6.21 -11.35
N ASP A 238 3.33 -5.54 -12.06
CA ASP A 238 3.39 -5.40 -13.52
C ASP A 238 4.47 -4.40 -13.98
N ALA A 239 4.69 -3.33 -13.21
CA ALA A 239 5.61 -2.24 -13.59
C ALA A 239 7.09 -2.59 -13.39
N VAL A 240 7.42 -3.51 -12.46
CA VAL A 240 8.79 -3.83 -12.06
C VAL A 240 9.17 -5.25 -12.45
N PRO A 241 10.25 -5.44 -13.26
CA PRO A 241 10.66 -6.76 -13.76
C PRO A 241 11.00 -7.78 -12.66
N ASN A 242 11.48 -7.33 -11.50
CA ASN A 242 11.78 -8.24 -10.38
C ASN A 242 10.64 -8.25 -9.37
N SER A 243 9.46 -8.62 -9.84
CA SER A 243 8.25 -8.74 -9.02
C SER A 243 8.17 -10.10 -8.32
N VAL A 244 7.75 -10.09 -7.06
CA VAL A 244 7.75 -11.24 -6.16
C VAL A 244 6.39 -11.36 -5.47
N ALA A 245 5.75 -12.51 -5.59
CA ALA A 245 4.55 -12.87 -4.86
C ALA A 245 4.91 -13.69 -3.61
N VAL A 246 4.29 -13.38 -2.47
CA VAL A 246 4.28 -14.26 -1.30
C VAL A 246 3.31 -15.43 -1.52
N ALA A 247 3.50 -16.57 -0.85
CA ALA A 247 2.67 -17.76 -1.05
C ALA A 247 1.19 -17.58 -0.64
N ASN A 248 0.88 -16.58 0.18
CA ASN A 248 -0.49 -16.22 0.53
C ASN A 248 -1.10 -15.14 -0.40
N ALA A 249 -0.40 -14.77 -1.47
CA ALA A 249 -0.93 -13.83 -2.46
C ALA A 249 -2.17 -14.39 -3.16
N ASN A 250 -3.04 -13.49 -3.64
CA ASN A 250 -4.17 -13.89 -4.45
C ASN A 250 -3.73 -14.44 -5.82
N GLU A 251 -4.67 -15.07 -6.53
CA GLU A 251 -4.40 -15.73 -7.81
C GLU A 251 -3.85 -14.76 -8.85
N ALA A 252 -4.37 -13.52 -8.89
CA ALA A 252 -3.96 -12.52 -9.88
C ALA A 252 -2.50 -12.07 -9.67
N VAL A 253 -2.10 -11.77 -8.43
CA VAL A 253 -0.72 -11.42 -8.07
C VAL A 253 0.21 -12.60 -8.29
N THR A 254 -0.21 -13.83 -7.89
CA THR A 254 0.57 -15.05 -8.12
C THR A 254 0.82 -15.29 -9.60
N ALA A 255 -0.18 -15.04 -10.46
CA ALA A 255 -0.04 -15.23 -11.90
C ALA A 255 0.84 -14.17 -12.59
N ALA A 256 0.82 -12.92 -12.08
CA ALA A 256 1.54 -11.80 -12.66
C ALA A 256 3.00 -11.71 -12.21
N ALA A 257 3.30 -12.14 -10.96
CA ALA A 257 4.63 -12.03 -10.40
C ALA A 257 5.64 -12.98 -11.08
N ARG A 258 6.83 -12.47 -11.32
CA ARG A 258 7.92 -13.24 -11.91
C ARG A 258 8.50 -14.28 -10.94
N TRP A 259 8.57 -13.96 -9.65
CA TRP A 259 9.18 -14.77 -8.61
C TRP A 259 8.21 -15.08 -7.49
N HIS A 260 8.43 -16.19 -6.80
CA HIS A 260 7.58 -16.63 -5.71
C HIS A 260 8.42 -17.05 -4.51
N ILE A 261 7.95 -16.68 -3.32
CA ILE A 261 8.59 -17.03 -2.04
C ILE A 261 7.57 -17.68 -1.09
N GLY A 262 7.99 -18.06 0.09
CA GLY A 262 7.12 -18.59 1.14
C GLY A 262 6.05 -17.59 1.59
N ALA A 263 5.22 -18.00 2.55
CA ALA A 263 4.15 -17.14 3.07
C ALA A 263 4.69 -16.01 3.96
N ALA A 264 3.93 -14.92 4.08
CA ALA A 264 4.21 -13.86 5.05
C ALA A 264 4.35 -14.42 6.49
N ALA A 265 3.52 -15.40 6.85
CA ALA A 265 3.55 -16.06 8.15
C ALA A 265 4.88 -16.80 8.47
N ASP A 266 5.67 -17.09 7.45
CA ASP A 266 6.98 -17.73 7.55
C ASP A 266 8.14 -16.72 7.49
N ASP A 267 7.86 -15.43 7.62
CA ASP A 267 8.84 -14.32 7.44
C ASP A 267 9.57 -14.38 6.08
N ALA A 268 8.88 -14.80 5.02
CA ALA A 268 9.51 -15.08 3.73
C ALA A 268 10.10 -13.83 3.08
N VAL A 269 9.47 -12.66 3.22
CA VAL A 269 10.05 -11.39 2.74
C VAL A 269 11.31 -11.06 3.53
N ALA A 270 11.31 -11.21 4.87
CA ALA A 270 12.50 -11.02 5.68
C ALA A 270 13.67 -11.91 5.21
N GLY A 271 13.39 -13.20 4.96
CA GLY A 271 14.37 -14.13 4.39
C GLY A 271 14.92 -13.66 3.03
N ALA A 272 14.07 -13.11 2.17
CA ALA A 272 14.47 -12.54 0.87
C ALA A 272 15.36 -11.30 1.05
N LEU A 273 15.08 -10.41 2.02
CA LEU A 273 15.92 -9.24 2.34
C LEU A 273 17.34 -9.66 2.72
N HIS A 274 17.47 -10.67 3.61
CA HIS A 274 18.76 -11.21 3.99
C HIS A 274 19.54 -11.81 2.79
N GLN A 275 18.85 -12.52 1.89
CA GLN A 275 19.47 -13.05 0.68
C GLN A 275 19.94 -11.95 -0.26
N ILE A 276 19.16 -10.90 -0.48
CA ILE A 276 19.52 -9.75 -1.30
C ILE A 276 20.75 -9.06 -0.71
N ALA A 277 20.76 -8.79 0.61
CA ALA A 277 21.89 -8.18 1.31
C ALA A 277 23.16 -9.02 1.17
N ALA A 278 23.07 -10.34 1.35
CA ALA A 278 24.23 -11.24 1.21
C ALA A 278 24.82 -11.26 -0.20
N CYS A 279 23.99 -11.11 -1.23
CA CYS A 279 24.43 -11.09 -2.63
C CYS A 279 24.94 -9.72 -3.12
N ALA A 280 24.76 -8.65 -2.33
CA ALA A 280 25.13 -7.29 -2.74
C ALA A 280 26.64 -7.15 -3.08
N ALA A 281 27.51 -7.78 -2.29
CA ALA A 281 28.97 -7.69 -2.49
C ALA A 281 29.47 -8.48 -3.71
N THR A 282 28.78 -9.58 -4.08
CA THR A 282 29.17 -10.43 -5.20
C THR A 282 28.49 -10.05 -6.51
N GLY A 283 27.38 -9.32 -6.43
CA GLY A 283 26.52 -9.02 -7.58
C GLY A 283 25.74 -10.22 -8.11
N GLU A 284 25.76 -11.34 -7.38
CA GLU A 284 24.99 -12.53 -7.74
C GLU A 284 23.50 -12.29 -7.56
N MET A 285 22.70 -13.08 -8.31
CA MET A 285 21.25 -13.08 -8.13
C MET A 285 20.89 -13.81 -6.84
N PRO A 286 20.00 -13.24 -6.00
CA PRO A 286 19.54 -13.89 -4.78
C PRO A 286 18.98 -15.31 -5.05
N PRO A 287 19.19 -16.29 -4.17
CA PRO A 287 18.76 -17.67 -4.39
C PRO A 287 17.28 -17.82 -4.80
N PHE A 288 16.36 -17.05 -4.21
CA PHE A 288 14.94 -17.14 -4.55
C PHE A 288 14.60 -16.57 -5.95
N MET A 289 15.51 -15.82 -6.57
CA MET A 289 15.38 -15.31 -7.95
C MET A 289 16.11 -16.16 -8.99
N ARG A 290 16.66 -17.31 -8.61
CA ARG A 290 17.31 -18.22 -9.55
C ARG A 290 16.27 -19.18 -10.13
N GLN A 291 16.27 -19.35 -11.44
CA GLN A 291 15.48 -20.38 -12.08
C GLN A 291 16.14 -21.74 -11.78
N MET A 292 15.36 -22.65 -11.20
CA MET A 292 15.77 -24.02 -10.97
C MET A 292 15.14 -24.90 -12.05
N ASP A 293 15.93 -25.80 -12.64
CA ASP A 293 15.36 -26.83 -13.50
C ASP A 293 14.58 -27.87 -12.67
N VAL A 294 13.85 -28.75 -13.35
CA VAL A 294 13.07 -29.82 -12.71
C VAL A 294 13.94 -30.85 -11.95
N THR A 295 15.26 -30.79 -12.11
CA THR A 295 16.22 -31.64 -11.41
C THR A 295 16.87 -30.93 -10.22
N GLY A 296 16.56 -29.64 -10.00
CA GLY A 296 17.07 -28.83 -8.90
C GLY A 296 18.40 -28.13 -9.21
N PHE A 297 18.84 -28.11 -10.49
CA PHE A 297 20.03 -27.36 -10.89
C PHE A 297 19.68 -25.93 -11.29
N ASP A 298 20.52 -24.99 -10.86
CA ASP A 298 20.44 -23.59 -11.25
C ASP A 298 20.81 -23.43 -12.74
N VAL A 299 19.85 -22.98 -13.56
CA VAL A 299 20.02 -22.82 -15.02
C VAL A 299 20.39 -21.39 -15.43
N THR A 300 20.56 -20.46 -14.48
CA THR A 300 20.91 -19.06 -14.78
C THR A 300 22.40 -18.83 -15.07
N ASN A 301 23.23 -19.85 -14.88
CA ASN A 301 24.70 -19.81 -15.11
C ASN A 301 25.16 -20.61 -16.35
N VAL A 302 24.33 -20.78 -17.38
CA VAL A 302 24.69 -21.39 -18.65
C VAL A 302 24.83 -20.37 -19.76
#